data_9254f1f9d51028005b8a490f984e6831
#
_entry.id   9254f1f9d51028005b8a490f984e6831
#
_cell.length_a   1.000
_cell.length_b   1.000
_cell.length_c   1.000
_cell.angle_alpha   90.00
_cell.angle_beta   90.00
_cell.angle_gamma   90.00
#
_symmetry.space_group_name_H-M   'P 1'
#
loop_
_entity.id
_entity.type
_entity.pdbx_description
1 polymer ?
#
loop_
_entity_poly.entity_id
_entity_poly.type
_entity_poly.pdbx_seq_one_letter_code
_entity_poly.pdbx_strand_id
1 'polypeptide(L)'
;MLNPKQEIIILDNESSYQPLIEWYKEVDKKVDIRYLKNEGHLAIWSTAIYKELGEYFIYTDSDLQLNENMPDDYQLVMYNLLQKYEMNKVALAIKIDDLPNHYRYKNQVIRNESVWWKESVEQDVYLADTDTTFSFLRNIGDNPFRSLRIARKDFICKHIPFYIDLDNLDEEEKYYIDNIGERVTTQYTKQHKDPKNYTDV
;
A
#
# COMPACT_ATOMS: atom_id res chain seq x y z
N MET A 1 13.38 21.83 3.82
CA MET A 1 14.01 20.69 4.48
C MET A 1 12.92 19.95 5.22
N LEU A 2 12.54 18.75 4.76
CA LEU A 2 11.58 17.93 5.48
C LEU A 2 12.29 17.38 6.71
N ASN A 3 11.57 17.39 7.85
CA ASN A 3 12.12 17.10 9.17
C ASN A 3 12.67 15.66 9.22
N PRO A 4 13.92 15.42 9.67
CA PRO A 4 14.50 14.08 9.77
C PRO A 4 13.86 13.17 10.83
N LYS A 5 12.91 13.65 11.60
CA LYS A 5 12.12 12.85 12.55
C LYS A 5 10.71 12.65 11.98
N GLN A 6 10.58 11.66 11.11
CA GLN A 6 9.26 11.17 10.74
C GLN A 6 8.66 10.43 11.94
N GLU A 7 7.50 10.86 12.34
CA GLU A 7 6.68 10.13 13.29
C GLU A 7 5.99 9.00 12.55
N ILE A 8 6.18 7.77 13.00
CA ILE A 8 5.58 6.58 12.40
C ILE A 8 4.45 6.13 13.31
N ILE A 9 3.26 6.02 12.74
CA ILE A 9 2.08 5.47 13.41
C ILE A 9 1.73 4.15 12.72
N ILE A 10 1.67 3.07 13.47
CA ILE A 10 1.19 1.77 13.02
C ILE A 10 -0.27 1.63 13.44
N LEU A 11 -1.14 1.39 12.48
CA LEU A 11 -2.55 1.10 12.73
C LEU A 11 -2.74 -0.42 12.72
N ASP A 12 -2.76 -1.03 13.88
CA ASP A 12 -2.98 -2.47 14.01
C ASP A 12 -4.48 -2.77 14.00
N ASN A 13 -4.91 -3.55 13.02
CA ASN A 13 -6.30 -3.93 12.78
C ASN A 13 -6.68 -5.26 13.46
N GLU A 14 -6.45 -5.36 14.78
CA GLU A 14 -6.81 -6.55 15.58
C GLU A 14 -5.94 -7.78 15.21
N SER A 15 -4.65 -7.56 15.01
CA SER A 15 -3.70 -8.64 14.71
C SER A 15 -3.59 -9.62 15.86
N SER A 16 -3.55 -10.92 15.55
CA SER A 16 -3.43 -12.01 16.51
C SER A 16 -2.23 -12.92 16.27
N TYR A 17 -1.40 -12.65 15.26
CA TYR A 17 -0.18 -13.38 14.97
C TYR A 17 0.87 -13.11 16.03
N GLN A 18 1.22 -14.11 16.83
CA GLN A 18 2.05 -13.96 18.00
C GLN A 18 3.44 -13.36 17.71
N PRO A 19 4.17 -13.75 16.65
CA PRO A 19 5.46 -13.12 16.32
C PRO A 19 5.34 -11.61 16.04
N LEU A 20 4.26 -11.14 15.39
CA LEU A 20 4.01 -9.73 15.16
C LEU A 20 3.75 -8.99 16.49
N ILE A 21 2.97 -9.58 17.39
CA ILE A 21 2.69 -9.00 18.71
C ILE A 21 3.97 -8.88 19.56
N GLU A 22 4.89 -9.84 19.41
CA GLU A 22 6.19 -9.78 20.09
C GLU A 22 7.07 -8.68 19.48
N TRP A 23 7.11 -8.57 18.16
CA TRP A 23 7.83 -7.50 17.48
C TRP A 23 7.31 -6.10 17.87
N TYR A 24 6.01 -5.93 18.06
CA TYR A 24 5.45 -4.67 18.54
C TYR A 24 6.07 -4.23 19.88
N LYS A 25 6.33 -5.16 20.82
CA LYS A 25 6.96 -4.86 22.10
C LYS A 25 8.41 -4.37 21.95
N GLU A 26 9.09 -4.75 20.87
CA GLU A 26 10.46 -4.32 20.58
C GLU A 26 10.52 -2.92 19.98
N VAL A 27 9.48 -2.51 19.26
CA VAL A 27 9.45 -1.24 18.52
C VAL A 27 8.57 -0.16 19.15
N ASP A 28 7.79 -0.46 20.18
CA ASP A 28 6.85 0.44 20.87
C ASP A 28 7.45 1.77 21.32
N LYS A 29 8.77 1.80 21.59
CA LYS A 29 9.50 3.02 21.96
C LYS A 29 9.95 3.87 20.78
N LYS A 30 9.81 3.35 19.54
CA LYS A 30 10.28 4.00 18.31
C LYS A 30 9.15 4.46 17.43
N VAL A 31 7.98 3.83 17.57
CA VAL A 31 6.80 4.08 16.75
C VAL A 31 5.56 4.15 17.64
N ASP A 32 4.54 4.88 17.21
CA ASP A 32 3.23 4.91 17.87
C ASP A 32 2.36 3.78 17.33
N ILE A 33 2.01 2.82 18.17
CA ILE A 33 1.16 1.68 17.77
C ILE A 33 -0.26 1.92 18.28
N ARG A 34 -1.20 2.01 17.35
CA ARG A 34 -2.64 2.19 17.63
C ARG A 34 -3.36 0.87 17.41
N TYR A 35 -3.75 0.21 18.50
CA TYR A 35 -4.53 -1.03 18.48
C TYR A 35 -5.99 -0.72 18.22
N LEU A 36 -6.50 -1.14 17.07
CA LEU A 36 -7.86 -0.90 16.63
C LEU A 36 -8.64 -2.22 16.59
N LYS A 37 -9.96 -2.14 16.51
CA LYS A 37 -10.75 -3.23 15.96
C LYS A 37 -10.51 -3.30 14.46
N ASN A 38 -10.80 -4.43 13.83
CA ASN A 38 -10.63 -4.57 12.38
C ASN A 38 -11.57 -3.62 11.63
N GLU A 39 -11.05 -2.45 11.27
CA GLU A 39 -11.71 -1.39 10.50
C GLU A 39 -11.43 -1.48 8.99
N GLY A 40 -10.60 -2.45 8.58
CA GLY A 40 -10.17 -2.64 7.18
C GLY A 40 -9.08 -1.65 6.74
N HIS A 41 -8.84 -1.60 5.43
CA HIS A 41 -7.74 -0.82 4.83
C HIS A 41 -7.93 0.70 4.90
N LEU A 42 -9.11 1.18 5.24
CA LEU A 42 -9.41 2.61 5.43
C LEU A 42 -9.46 3.02 6.90
N ALA A 43 -8.83 2.26 7.78
CA ALA A 43 -8.85 2.45 9.23
C ALA A 43 -8.55 3.90 9.68
N ILE A 44 -7.60 4.57 9.04
CA ILE A 44 -7.24 5.95 9.35
C ILE A 44 -8.43 6.93 9.22
N TRP A 45 -9.32 6.69 8.26
CA TRP A 45 -10.51 7.53 8.04
C TRP A 45 -11.71 7.08 8.87
N SER A 46 -11.98 5.77 8.97
CA SER A 46 -13.10 5.23 9.74
C SER A 46 -12.98 5.53 11.23
N THR A 47 -11.77 5.56 11.77
CA THR A 47 -11.47 5.91 13.17
C THR A 47 -11.24 7.41 13.39
N ALA A 48 -11.24 8.21 12.33
CA ALA A 48 -10.96 9.64 12.35
C ALA A 48 -9.52 10.00 12.84
N ILE A 49 -8.57 9.07 12.84
CA ILE A 49 -7.16 9.31 13.21
C ILE A 49 -6.53 10.38 12.32
N TYR A 50 -6.95 10.49 11.05
CA TYR A 50 -6.48 11.54 10.16
C TYR A 50 -6.60 12.96 10.76
N LYS A 51 -7.50 13.20 11.71
CA LYS A 51 -7.69 14.52 12.37
C LYS A 51 -6.53 14.87 13.31
N GLU A 52 -5.76 13.88 13.74
CA GLU A 52 -4.57 14.07 14.57
C GLU A 52 -3.33 14.37 13.74
N LEU A 53 -3.38 14.16 12.42
CA LEU A 53 -2.26 14.33 11.50
C LEU A 53 -2.15 15.78 11.00
N GLY A 54 -0.95 16.14 10.52
CA GLY A 54 -0.71 17.42 9.89
C GLY A 54 -1.42 17.59 8.54
N GLU A 55 -1.14 18.74 7.88
CA GLU A 55 -1.70 19.06 6.56
C GLU A 55 -1.32 18.02 5.49
N TYR A 56 -0.17 17.39 5.64
CA TYR A 56 0.32 16.33 4.75
C TYR A 56 0.80 15.14 5.56
N PHE A 57 0.56 13.95 5.03
CA PHE A 57 1.03 12.69 5.63
C PHE A 57 1.26 11.64 4.55
N ILE A 58 1.97 10.59 4.89
CA ILE A 58 2.10 9.39 4.07
C ILE A 58 1.22 8.31 4.65
N TYR A 59 0.45 7.65 3.80
CA TYR A 59 -0.31 6.46 4.12
C TYR A 59 0.11 5.31 3.22
N THR A 60 0.27 4.13 3.79
CA THR A 60 0.72 2.95 3.06
C THR A 60 0.17 1.67 3.68
N ASP A 61 -0.06 0.67 2.83
CA ASP A 61 -0.20 -0.70 3.28
C ASP A 61 1.14 -1.24 3.78
N SER A 62 1.11 -2.22 4.68
CA SER A 62 2.30 -2.81 5.30
C SER A 62 3.03 -3.81 4.40
N ASP A 63 2.38 -4.29 3.35
CA ASP A 63 2.85 -5.32 2.42
C ASP A 63 3.54 -4.77 1.17
N LEU A 64 4.05 -3.54 1.24
CA LEU A 64 4.81 -2.89 0.19
C LEU A 64 6.31 -2.90 0.49
N GLN A 65 7.10 -3.33 -0.48
CA GLN A 65 8.54 -3.16 -0.47
C GLN A 65 8.94 -1.95 -1.31
N LEU A 66 9.44 -0.92 -0.65
CA LEU A 66 9.98 0.27 -1.32
C LEU A 66 11.28 -0.06 -2.04
N ASN A 67 11.58 0.71 -3.09
CA ASN A 67 12.86 0.61 -3.78
C ASN A 67 14.00 1.08 -2.86
N GLU A 68 15.06 0.29 -2.74
CA GLU A 68 16.23 0.63 -1.91
C GLU A 68 16.99 1.89 -2.39
N ASN A 69 16.82 2.24 -3.69
CA ASN A 69 17.40 3.43 -4.30
C ASN A 69 16.44 4.62 -4.31
N MET A 70 15.31 4.55 -3.58
CA MET A 70 14.40 5.68 -3.49
C MET A 70 15.14 6.87 -2.86
N PRO A 71 15.13 8.06 -3.50
CA PRO A 71 15.92 9.20 -3.03
C PRO A 71 15.42 9.69 -1.67
N ASP A 72 16.34 10.16 -0.83
CA ASP A 72 16.02 10.67 0.53
C ASP A 72 15.03 11.84 0.51
N ASP A 73 14.98 12.60 -0.58
CA ASP A 73 14.07 13.71 -0.76
C ASP A 73 12.73 13.33 -1.45
N TYR A 74 12.39 12.04 -1.47
CA TYR A 74 11.19 11.52 -2.12
C TYR A 74 9.91 12.27 -1.72
N GLN A 75 9.79 12.69 -0.45
CA GLN A 75 8.64 13.47 0.01
C GLN A 75 8.56 14.83 -0.67
N LEU A 76 9.70 15.50 -0.88
CA LEU A 76 9.76 16.77 -1.59
C LEU A 76 9.36 16.61 -3.06
N VAL A 77 9.81 15.52 -3.70
CA VAL A 77 9.40 15.19 -5.07
C VAL A 77 7.89 14.99 -5.15
N MET A 78 7.31 14.20 -4.24
CA MET A 78 5.86 13.94 -4.20
C MET A 78 5.07 15.21 -3.89
N TYR A 79 5.53 16.02 -2.94
CA TYR A 79 4.93 17.33 -2.62
C TYR A 79 4.91 18.25 -3.83
N ASN A 80 6.04 18.38 -4.54
CA ASN A 80 6.14 19.25 -5.72
C ASN A 80 5.18 18.81 -6.83
N LEU A 81 5.04 17.51 -7.06
CA LEU A 81 4.06 16.97 -8.02
C LEU A 81 2.62 17.28 -7.59
N LEU A 82 2.31 17.11 -6.30
CA LEU A 82 1.00 17.42 -5.74
C LEU A 82 0.64 18.89 -5.96
N GLN A 83 1.58 19.83 -5.71
CA GLN A 83 1.37 21.24 -5.93
C GLN A 83 1.27 21.59 -7.41
N LYS A 84 2.18 21.06 -8.24
CA LYS A 84 2.25 21.37 -9.68
C LYS A 84 0.97 20.98 -10.42
N TYR A 85 0.34 19.87 -10.05
CA TYR A 85 -0.85 19.36 -10.72
C TYR A 85 -2.15 19.58 -9.92
N GLU A 86 -2.08 20.34 -8.84
CA GLU A 86 -3.24 20.64 -7.96
C GLU A 86 -3.96 19.39 -7.48
N MET A 87 -3.19 18.34 -7.16
CA MET A 87 -3.72 17.07 -6.70
C MET A 87 -3.73 16.99 -5.17
N ASN A 88 -4.53 16.08 -4.62
CA ASN A 88 -4.55 15.79 -3.19
C ASN A 88 -3.80 14.51 -2.83
N LYS A 89 -3.32 13.75 -3.82
CA LYS A 89 -2.62 12.50 -3.63
C LYS A 89 -1.60 12.24 -4.73
N VAL A 90 -0.42 11.80 -4.32
CA VAL A 90 0.64 11.28 -5.18
C VAL A 90 1.08 9.96 -4.62
N ALA A 91 1.09 8.90 -5.43
CA ALA A 91 1.43 7.54 -5.01
C ALA A 91 2.56 6.94 -5.84
N LEU A 92 3.18 5.89 -5.32
CA LEU A 92 4.13 5.08 -6.08
C LEU A 92 3.38 4.14 -7.02
N ALA A 93 3.97 3.86 -8.19
CA ALA A 93 3.47 2.80 -9.06
C ALA A 93 3.94 1.43 -8.54
N ILE A 94 3.12 0.41 -8.75
CA ILE A 94 3.45 -0.97 -8.40
C ILE A 94 4.25 -1.61 -9.55
N LYS A 95 5.32 -2.32 -9.19
CA LYS A 95 6.15 -3.07 -10.12
C LYS A 95 5.40 -4.29 -10.66
N ILE A 96 5.34 -4.41 -12.00
CA ILE A 96 4.62 -5.50 -12.67
C ILE A 96 5.45 -6.22 -13.73
N ASP A 97 6.67 -5.77 -14.00
CA ASP A 97 7.54 -6.28 -15.07
C ASP A 97 8.41 -7.46 -14.64
N ASP A 98 8.53 -7.73 -13.34
CA ASP A 98 9.32 -8.82 -12.76
C ASP A 98 8.49 -9.85 -11.96
N LEU A 99 7.18 -9.86 -12.12
CA LEU A 99 6.30 -10.79 -11.42
C LEU A 99 6.70 -12.24 -11.72
N PRO A 100 6.82 -13.10 -10.69
CA PRO A 100 7.29 -14.46 -10.86
C PRO A 100 6.31 -15.31 -11.67
N ASN A 101 6.83 -16.31 -12.38
CA ASN A 101 5.99 -17.18 -13.21
C ASN A 101 5.11 -18.15 -12.41
N HIS A 102 5.50 -18.45 -11.16
CA HIS A 102 4.67 -19.24 -10.25
C HIS A 102 3.48 -18.45 -9.69
N TYR A 103 3.49 -17.11 -9.77
CA TYR A 103 2.35 -16.34 -9.29
C TYR A 103 1.14 -16.53 -10.21
N ARG A 104 0.15 -17.21 -9.69
CA ARG A 104 -1.03 -17.71 -10.45
C ARG A 104 -1.81 -16.60 -11.16
N TYR A 105 -1.83 -15.40 -10.58
CA TYR A 105 -2.60 -14.26 -11.07
C TYR A 105 -1.77 -13.21 -11.82
N LYS A 106 -0.55 -13.55 -12.20
CA LYS A 106 0.39 -12.65 -12.90
C LYS A 106 -0.25 -11.87 -14.05
N ASN A 107 -0.89 -12.58 -14.97
CA ASN A 107 -1.47 -11.95 -16.16
C ASN A 107 -2.64 -11.03 -15.83
N GLN A 108 -3.41 -11.36 -14.80
CA GLN A 108 -4.51 -10.53 -14.34
C GLN A 108 -4.00 -9.24 -13.68
N VAL A 109 -2.99 -9.34 -12.81
CA VAL A 109 -2.35 -8.16 -12.19
C VAL A 109 -1.75 -7.26 -13.26
N ILE A 110 -0.99 -7.81 -14.21
CA ILE A 110 -0.41 -7.01 -15.31
C ILE A 110 -1.53 -6.28 -16.07
N ARG A 111 -2.62 -6.95 -16.41
CA ARG A 111 -3.76 -6.35 -17.11
C ARG A 111 -4.39 -5.22 -16.30
N ASN A 112 -4.64 -5.45 -15.02
CA ASN A 112 -5.29 -4.49 -14.13
C ASN A 112 -4.40 -3.27 -13.88
N GLU A 113 -3.11 -3.48 -13.60
CA GLU A 113 -2.18 -2.37 -13.33
C GLU A 113 -1.82 -1.59 -14.61
N SER A 114 -1.72 -2.26 -15.78
CA SER A 114 -1.35 -1.61 -17.04
C SER A 114 -2.33 -0.51 -17.48
N VAL A 115 -3.58 -0.54 -17.03
CA VAL A 115 -4.56 0.50 -17.38
C VAL A 115 -4.18 1.86 -16.81
N TRP A 116 -3.42 1.89 -15.73
CA TRP A 116 -3.00 3.10 -15.02
C TRP A 116 -1.75 3.76 -15.58
N TRP A 117 -1.13 3.17 -16.61
CA TRP A 117 0.08 3.65 -17.27
C TRP A 117 -0.21 4.34 -18.61
N LYS A 118 -1.41 4.91 -18.79
CA LYS A 118 -1.87 5.44 -20.07
C LYS A 118 -1.86 6.96 -20.14
N GLU A 119 -2.31 7.64 -19.09
CA GLU A 119 -2.49 9.08 -19.08
C GLU A 119 -1.25 9.75 -18.45
N SER A 120 -0.19 9.89 -19.24
CA SER A 120 1.04 10.55 -18.80
C SER A 120 0.85 12.06 -18.68
N VAL A 121 1.26 12.63 -17.56
CA VAL A 121 1.28 14.08 -17.33
C VAL A 121 2.68 14.66 -17.46
N GLU A 122 3.71 13.84 -17.20
CA GLU A 122 5.11 14.10 -17.51
C GLU A 122 5.85 12.75 -17.58
N GLN A 123 7.17 12.77 -17.86
CA GLN A 123 7.96 11.53 -17.95
C GLN A 123 7.80 10.70 -16.68
N ASP A 124 7.34 9.45 -16.84
CA ASP A 124 7.14 8.45 -15.78
C ASP A 124 6.23 8.91 -14.63
N VAL A 125 5.30 9.85 -14.92
CA VAL A 125 4.23 10.25 -14.00
C VAL A 125 2.89 10.20 -14.72
N TYR A 126 1.93 9.51 -14.13
CA TYR A 126 0.65 9.22 -14.74
C TYR A 126 -0.51 9.71 -13.87
N LEU A 127 -1.55 10.24 -14.51
CA LEU A 127 -2.82 10.51 -13.85
C LEU A 127 -3.60 9.20 -13.77
N ALA A 128 -3.74 8.66 -12.57
CA ALA A 128 -4.31 7.34 -12.33
C ALA A 128 -4.96 7.25 -10.97
N ASP A 129 -5.93 6.38 -10.85
CA ASP A 129 -6.52 6.09 -9.55
C ASP A 129 -5.57 5.22 -8.73
N THR A 130 -5.47 5.50 -7.43
CA THR A 130 -4.71 4.68 -6.47
C THR A 130 -5.54 4.48 -5.21
N ASP A 131 -5.43 3.29 -4.64
CA ASP A 131 -6.04 2.96 -3.37
C ASP A 131 -5.09 3.31 -2.20
N THR A 132 -4.62 2.37 -1.42
CA THR A 132 -3.81 2.54 -0.21
C THR A 132 -2.31 2.28 -0.44
N THR A 133 -1.88 2.14 -1.69
CA THR A 133 -0.48 2.09 -2.08
C THR A 133 0.27 3.30 -1.55
N PHE A 134 1.53 3.15 -1.15
CA PHE A 134 2.37 4.21 -0.59
C PHE A 134 2.09 5.57 -1.24
N SER A 135 1.44 6.44 -0.49
CA SER A 135 0.87 7.68 -0.99
C SER A 135 1.22 8.86 -0.09
N PHE A 136 1.62 9.97 -0.69
CA PHE A 136 1.72 11.26 -0.04
C PHE A 136 0.41 12.03 -0.27
N LEU A 137 -0.27 12.39 0.81
CA LEU A 137 -1.61 12.96 0.78
C LEU A 137 -1.64 14.35 1.40
N ARG A 138 -2.48 15.23 0.82
CA ARG A 138 -3.02 16.37 1.55
C ARG A 138 -4.18 15.90 2.40
N ASN A 139 -4.19 16.28 3.66
CA ASN A 139 -5.23 15.90 4.61
C ASN A 139 -6.53 16.67 4.32
N ILE A 140 -7.40 16.06 3.53
CA ILE A 140 -8.73 16.59 3.19
C ILE A 140 -9.86 15.85 3.91
N GLY A 141 -9.51 14.94 4.83
CA GLY A 141 -10.46 14.14 5.60
C GLY A 141 -11.00 12.91 4.89
N ASP A 142 -10.44 12.58 3.72
CA ASP A 142 -10.87 11.46 2.87
C ASP A 142 -9.68 10.86 2.11
N ASN A 143 -9.85 9.66 1.51
CA ASN A 143 -8.89 9.05 0.60
C ASN A 143 -9.26 9.39 -0.86
N PRO A 144 -8.61 10.36 -1.49
CA PRO A 144 -8.89 10.66 -2.89
C PRO A 144 -8.39 9.52 -3.78
N PHE A 145 -9.27 8.89 -4.54
CA PHE A 145 -8.88 7.86 -5.52
C PHE A 145 -8.08 8.46 -6.67
N ARG A 146 -8.54 9.58 -7.24
CA ARG A 146 -7.83 10.27 -8.32
C ARG A 146 -6.52 10.84 -7.82
N SER A 147 -5.41 10.41 -8.41
CA SER A 147 -4.06 10.70 -7.95
C SER A 147 -3.06 10.78 -9.09
N LEU A 148 -1.82 11.11 -8.76
CA LEU A 148 -0.68 10.86 -9.63
C LEU A 148 0.03 9.58 -9.19
N ARG A 149 0.46 8.76 -10.15
CA ARG A 149 1.36 7.62 -9.92
C ARG A 149 2.74 7.93 -10.46
N ILE A 150 3.76 7.80 -9.62
CA ILE A 150 5.16 7.93 -10.02
C ILE A 150 5.67 6.55 -10.41
N ALA A 151 6.02 6.38 -11.69
CA ALA A 151 6.58 5.15 -12.23
C ALA A 151 8.08 5.30 -12.59
N ARG A 152 8.75 6.33 -12.08
CA ARG A 152 10.20 6.47 -12.19
C ARG A 152 10.85 5.29 -11.52
N LYS A 153 11.93 4.77 -12.13
CA LYS A 153 12.58 3.52 -11.72
C LYS A 153 12.80 3.42 -10.20
N ASP A 154 13.25 4.51 -9.56
CA ASP A 154 13.58 4.54 -8.15
C ASP A 154 12.35 4.72 -7.23
N PHE A 155 11.19 5.05 -7.80
CA PHE A 155 9.92 5.25 -7.10
C PHE A 155 8.94 4.09 -7.25
N ILE A 156 9.28 3.05 -8.02
CA ILE A 156 8.41 1.88 -8.16
C ILE A 156 8.58 0.99 -6.92
N CYS A 157 7.46 0.61 -6.29
CA CYS A 157 7.43 -0.34 -5.18
C CYS A 157 6.94 -1.72 -5.61
N LYS A 158 7.28 -2.76 -4.83
CA LYS A 158 6.69 -4.10 -4.99
C LYS A 158 5.54 -4.27 -4.02
N HIS A 159 4.46 -4.87 -4.49
CA HIS A 159 3.39 -5.37 -3.64
C HIS A 159 3.70 -6.84 -3.34
N ILE A 160 4.15 -7.12 -2.12
CA ILE A 160 4.69 -8.41 -1.73
C ILE A 160 3.74 -9.59 -2.03
N PRO A 161 2.42 -9.48 -1.82
CA PRO A 161 1.47 -10.51 -2.17
C PRO A 161 1.53 -10.99 -3.63
N PHE A 162 2.07 -10.19 -4.55
CA PHE A 162 2.25 -10.60 -5.95
C PHE A 162 3.46 -11.51 -6.19
N TYR A 163 4.28 -11.73 -5.16
CA TYR A 163 5.50 -12.54 -5.23
C TYR A 163 5.40 -13.83 -4.42
N ILE A 164 4.29 -14.04 -3.72
CA ILE A 164 4.07 -15.20 -2.86
C ILE A 164 3.85 -16.47 -3.71
N ASP A 165 4.46 -17.56 -3.29
CA ASP A 165 4.21 -18.89 -3.84
C ASP A 165 3.06 -19.55 -3.07
N LEU A 166 1.88 -19.57 -3.68
CA LEU A 166 0.67 -20.12 -3.06
C LEU A 166 0.73 -21.63 -2.79
N ASP A 167 1.61 -22.33 -3.49
CA ASP A 167 1.80 -23.77 -3.31
C ASP A 167 2.87 -24.06 -2.23
N ASN A 168 3.58 -23.02 -1.75
CA ASN A 168 4.66 -23.13 -0.76
C ASN A 168 4.67 -21.93 0.20
N LEU A 169 3.57 -21.74 0.94
CA LEU A 169 3.40 -20.65 1.91
C LEU A 169 4.29 -20.86 3.14
N ASP A 170 4.84 -19.77 3.66
CA ASP A 170 5.48 -19.77 4.98
C ASP A 170 4.45 -19.79 6.14
N GLU A 171 4.93 -19.77 7.38
CA GLU A 171 4.07 -19.85 8.56
C GLU A 171 3.19 -18.60 8.74
N GLU A 172 3.73 -17.43 8.45
CA GLU A 172 3.01 -16.15 8.57
C GLU A 172 1.90 -16.06 7.53
N GLU A 173 2.22 -16.39 6.28
CA GLU A 173 1.26 -16.39 5.17
C GLU A 173 0.13 -17.38 5.40
N LYS A 174 0.44 -18.59 5.88
CA LYS A 174 -0.57 -19.58 6.28
C LYS A 174 -1.47 -19.04 7.38
N TYR A 175 -0.84 -18.49 8.45
CA TYR A 175 -1.59 -17.91 9.56
C TYR A 175 -2.53 -16.81 9.08
N TYR A 176 -2.02 -15.89 8.23
CA TYR A 176 -2.81 -14.80 7.67
C TYR A 176 -4.02 -15.33 6.88
N ILE A 177 -3.82 -16.29 5.97
CA ILE A 177 -4.90 -16.88 5.16
C ILE A 177 -5.95 -17.58 6.03
N ASP A 178 -5.51 -18.31 7.05
CA ASP A 178 -6.40 -19.07 7.93
C ASP A 178 -7.26 -18.17 8.84
N ASN A 179 -6.74 -17.00 9.19
CA ASN A 179 -7.36 -16.08 10.15
C ASN A 179 -7.98 -14.83 9.51
N ILE A 180 -7.82 -14.65 8.20
CA ILE A 180 -8.35 -13.49 7.52
C ILE A 180 -9.88 -13.45 7.54
N GLY A 181 -10.45 -12.37 8.05
CA GLY A 181 -11.89 -12.18 8.15
C GLY A 181 -12.57 -11.92 6.79
N GLU A 182 -13.90 -11.92 6.80
CA GLU A 182 -14.71 -11.68 5.57
C GLU A 182 -14.55 -10.25 4.99
N ARG A 183 -14.05 -9.31 5.79
CA ARG A 183 -13.87 -7.89 5.39
C ARG A 183 -12.64 -7.64 4.52
N VAL A 184 -11.78 -8.63 4.34
CA VAL A 184 -10.57 -8.44 3.56
C VAL A 184 -10.86 -8.59 2.07
N THR A 185 -10.49 -7.57 1.31
CA THR A 185 -10.77 -7.45 -0.11
C THR A 185 -9.59 -7.80 -1.02
N THR A 186 -8.48 -8.34 -0.48
CA THR A 186 -7.35 -8.71 -1.32
C THR A 186 -7.78 -9.78 -2.32
N GLN A 187 -7.43 -9.58 -3.58
CA GLN A 187 -7.67 -10.57 -4.65
C GLN A 187 -7.15 -11.96 -4.25
N TYR A 188 -6.01 -11.96 -3.57
CA TYR A 188 -5.33 -13.09 -2.98
C TYR A 188 -6.23 -13.94 -2.06
N THR A 189 -6.97 -13.33 -1.16
CA THR A 189 -7.80 -14.01 -0.16
C THR A 189 -9.13 -14.50 -0.70
N LYS A 190 -9.75 -13.70 -1.58
CA LYS A 190 -11.00 -14.12 -2.24
C LYS A 190 -10.78 -15.36 -3.08
N GLN A 191 -9.61 -15.51 -3.66
CA GLN A 191 -9.26 -16.62 -4.55
C GLN A 191 -8.93 -17.91 -3.81
N HIS A 192 -8.40 -17.82 -2.58
CA HIS A 192 -8.23 -19.01 -1.73
C HIS A 192 -9.54 -19.56 -1.18
N LYS A 193 -10.49 -18.67 -0.87
CA LYS A 193 -11.81 -19.08 -0.35
C LYS A 193 -12.77 -19.56 -1.43
N ASP A 194 -12.61 -19.12 -2.69
CA ASP A 194 -13.45 -19.57 -3.80
C ASP A 194 -12.72 -19.47 -5.17
N PRO A 195 -11.89 -20.48 -5.50
CA PRO A 195 -11.16 -20.52 -6.75
C PRO A 195 -12.04 -20.62 -8.01
N LYS A 196 -13.35 -20.83 -7.86
CA LYS A 196 -14.30 -20.99 -8.99
C LYS A 196 -14.95 -19.68 -9.43
N ASN A 197 -14.89 -18.62 -8.64
CA ASN A 197 -15.60 -17.36 -8.91
C ASN A 197 -14.77 -16.30 -9.66
N TYR A 198 -13.54 -16.60 -10.06
CA TYR A 198 -12.77 -15.77 -10.96
C TYR A 198 -12.89 -16.26 -12.39
N THR A 199 -14.04 -15.99 -12.99
CA THR A 199 -14.15 -16.03 -14.46
C THR A 199 -13.40 -14.84 -15.02
N ASP A 200 -12.57 -15.08 -16.03
CA ASP A 200 -11.93 -14.07 -16.87
C ASP A 200 -12.99 -13.06 -17.36
N VAL A 201 -13.00 -11.84 -16.80
CA VAL A 201 -13.74 -10.69 -17.33
C VAL A 201 -12.75 -9.76 -18.01
#